data_2cd9c8700131b5df90d876715ee4c33e
#
_entry.id   2cd9c8700131b5df90d876715ee4c33e
#
_cell.length_a   1.000
_cell.length_b   1.000
_cell.length_c   1.000
_cell.angle_alpha   90.00
_cell.angle_beta   90.00
_cell.angle_gamma   90.00
#
_symmetry.space_group_name_H-M   'P 1'
#
loop_
_entity.id
_entity.type
_entity.pdbx_description
1 polymer ?
#
loop_
_entity_poly.entity_id
_entity_poly.type
_entity_poly.pdbx_seq_one_letter_code
_entity_poly.pdbx_strand_id
1 'polypeptide(L)'
;MKALFYLTYNIFMITHKSIRNFTKPRTFVDLYIEELKESKPNLSVIDVGGGINSWCKHTTHVVDIFVDPGSKDEFLQNHPDRTFFDFDITQRDNWKSVLDYVEKNGKFDFSICTHTLEDIPNPSLVCEMLQKISKRGFISVPSKYAEYLRFEQWYGIKGYRGFFHHKWVYSIKDNVFRGFEKASYWEHLNDSRLDKPQGHFTEIGFMWEDNFESKFYQCGEVIGCHTEAKYPLIFENDDLVI
;
A
#
# COMPACT_ATOMS: atom_id res chain seq x y z
N MET A 1 22.65 -3.03 -20.68
CA MET A 1 23.37 -3.97 -19.82
C MET A 1 23.82 -3.36 -18.49
N LYS A 2 24.48 -2.20 -18.41
CA LYS A 2 24.91 -1.63 -17.11
C LYS A 2 23.78 -1.22 -16.16
N ALA A 3 22.64 -0.74 -16.66
CA ALA A 3 21.48 -0.37 -15.85
C ALA A 3 20.77 -1.59 -15.25
N LEU A 4 20.73 -2.70 -15.99
CA LEU A 4 20.16 -3.97 -15.54
C LEU A 4 21.01 -4.60 -14.41
N PHE A 5 22.34 -4.45 -14.51
CA PHE A 5 23.27 -4.97 -13.50
C PHE A 5 23.19 -4.20 -12.17
N TYR A 6 22.91 -2.89 -12.23
CA TYR A 6 22.67 -2.09 -11.02
C TYR A 6 21.33 -2.39 -10.36
N LEU A 7 20.31 -2.72 -11.15
CA LEU A 7 18.99 -3.14 -10.62
C LEU A 7 19.10 -4.50 -9.92
N THR A 8 19.73 -5.49 -10.56
CA THR A 8 19.87 -6.85 -10.01
C THR A 8 20.70 -6.88 -8.72
N TYR A 9 21.78 -6.10 -8.63
CA TYR A 9 22.61 -6.07 -7.42
C TYR A 9 21.89 -5.45 -6.21
N ASN A 10 21.03 -4.46 -6.44
CA ASN A 10 20.23 -3.84 -5.38
C ASN A 10 19.01 -4.69 -4.98
N ILE A 11 18.46 -5.51 -5.87
CA ILE A 11 17.33 -6.40 -5.58
C ILE A 11 17.73 -7.50 -4.59
N PHE A 12 18.92 -8.09 -4.72
CA PHE A 12 19.42 -9.13 -3.82
C PHE A 12 19.68 -8.67 -2.36
N MET A 13 19.75 -7.37 -2.11
CA MET A 13 20.06 -6.81 -0.78
C MET A 13 18.84 -6.21 -0.07
N ILE A 14 17.64 -6.36 -0.63
CA ILE A 14 16.42 -5.76 -0.06
C ILE A 14 15.76 -6.73 0.93
N THR A 15 16.33 -6.86 2.09
CA THR A 15 15.62 -7.35 3.26
C THR A 15 15.05 -6.13 4.01
N HIS A 16 13.73 -6.02 4.10
CA HIS A 16 13.02 -5.00 4.88
C HIS A 16 13.40 -3.54 4.58
N LYS A 17 13.24 -3.08 3.33
CA LYS A 17 13.54 -1.70 2.98
C LYS A 17 12.34 -0.99 2.39
N SER A 18 12.10 0.24 2.89
CA SER A 18 11.19 1.16 2.22
C SER A 18 11.78 1.54 0.87
N ILE A 19 11.02 1.30 -0.19
CA ILE A 19 11.41 1.73 -1.53
C ILE A 19 10.87 3.13 -1.74
N ARG A 20 11.78 4.09 -1.76
CA ARG A 20 11.47 5.46 -2.11
C ARG A 20 12.16 5.81 -3.42
N ASN A 21 11.63 6.81 -4.08
CA ASN A 21 12.25 7.39 -5.26
C ASN A 21 12.27 6.53 -6.52
N PHE A 22 11.45 5.50 -6.61
CA PHE A 22 11.18 4.99 -7.93
C PHE A 22 10.13 5.89 -8.58
N THR A 23 10.49 6.52 -9.68
CA THR A 23 9.53 7.23 -10.54
C THR A 23 8.45 6.31 -11.06
N LYS A 24 8.59 4.99 -10.86
CA LYS A 24 7.64 3.95 -11.24
C LYS A 24 7.76 2.75 -10.29
N PRO A 25 7.26 2.82 -9.04
CA PRO A 25 7.37 1.72 -8.06
C PRO A 25 6.75 0.42 -8.58
N ARG A 26 5.66 0.50 -9.33
CA ARG A 26 5.00 -0.66 -9.96
C ARG A 26 5.89 -1.39 -10.96
N THR A 27 6.66 -0.65 -11.77
CA THR A 27 7.63 -1.24 -12.71
C THR A 27 8.73 -2.00 -11.97
N PHE A 28 9.19 -1.47 -10.84
CA PHE A 28 10.16 -2.16 -10.00
C PHE A 28 9.61 -3.47 -9.47
N VAL A 29 8.39 -3.47 -8.95
CA VAL A 29 7.73 -4.67 -8.41
C VAL A 29 7.49 -5.72 -9.51
N ASP A 30 7.07 -5.29 -10.71
CA ASP A 30 6.93 -6.21 -11.85
C ASP A 30 8.27 -6.90 -12.19
N LEU A 31 9.37 -6.15 -12.27
CA LEU A 31 10.69 -6.71 -12.54
C LEU A 31 11.16 -7.65 -11.41
N TYR A 32 10.90 -7.29 -10.16
CA TYR A 32 11.21 -8.13 -9.02
C TYR A 32 10.45 -9.46 -9.06
N ILE A 33 9.15 -9.43 -9.40
CA ILE A 33 8.35 -10.64 -9.55
C ILE A 33 8.82 -11.47 -10.74
N GLU A 34 9.23 -10.85 -11.85
CA GLU A 34 9.83 -11.56 -13.00
C GLU A 34 11.08 -12.34 -12.59
N GLU A 35 11.98 -11.72 -11.81
CA GLU A 35 13.18 -12.38 -11.30
C GLU A 35 12.84 -13.56 -10.37
N LEU A 36 11.86 -13.38 -9.48
CA LEU A 36 11.37 -14.48 -8.64
C LEU A 36 10.83 -15.65 -9.47
N LYS A 37 10.18 -15.37 -10.60
CA LYS A 37 9.65 -16.39 -11.51
C LYS A 37 10.75 -17.19 -12.23
N GLU A 38 11.92 -16.63 -12.43
CA GLU A 38 13.06 -17.38 -12.99
C GLU A 38 13.43 -18.58 -12.09
N SER A 39 13.37 -18.37 -10.76
CA SER A 39 13.64 -19.41 -9.78
C SER A 39 12.42 -20.29 -9.44
N LYS A 40 11.21 -19.76 -9.60
CA LYS A 40 9.93 -20.41 -9.30
C LYS A 40 8.88 -20.07 -10.38
N PRO A 41 8.80 -20.82 -11.48
CA PRO A 41 7.87 -20.51 -12.59
C PRO A 41 6.39 -20.42 -12.17
N ASN A 42 5.97 -21.24 -11.20
CA ASN A 42 4.60 -21.27 -10.68
C ASN A 42 4.44 -20.36 -9.43
N LEU A 43 5.00 -19.17 -9.47
CA LEU A 43 4.90 -18.20 -8.39
C LEU A 43 3.45 -17.81 -8.16
N SER A 44 2.99 -17.88 -6.90
CA SER A 44 1.64 -17.43 -6.50
C SER A 44 1.69 -15.99 -6.01
N VAL A 45 0.94 -15.11 -6.70
CA VAL A 45 0.86 -13.67 -6.38
C VAL A 45 -0.59 -13.32 -6.06
N ILE A 46 -0.83 -12.70 -4.90
CA ILE A 46 -2.14 -12.20 -4.49
C ILE A 46 -2.16 -10.69 -4.45
N ASP A 47 -3.17 -10.08 -5.07
CA ASP A 47 -3.44 -8.64 -5.01
C ASP A 47 -4.62 -8.38 -4.07
N VAL A 48 -4.39 -7.60 -3.02
CA VAL A 48 -5.38 -7.29 -1.97
C VAL A 48 -5.86 -5.85 -2.14
N GLY A 49 -7.13 -5.70 -2.51
CA GLY A 49 -7.73 -4.42 -2.88
C GLY A 49 -7.38 -3.98 -4.31
N GLY A 50 -7.03 -4.94 -5.19
CA GLY A 50 -6.60 -4.65 -6.56
C GLY A 50 -7.74 -4.38 -7.53
N GLY A 51 -8.99 -4.61 -7.13
CA GLY A 51 -10.16 -4.44 -7.99
C GLY A 51 -10.11 -5.30 -9.25
N ILE A 52 -10.95 -4.94 -10.21
CA ILE A 52 -10.99 -5.58 -11.54
C ILE A 52 -9.77 -5.25 -12.41
N ASN A 53 -9.01 -4.23 -12.04
CA ASN A 53 -7.89 -3.70 -12.83
C ASN A 53 -6.56 -3.87 -12.10
N SER A 54 -6.32 -5.04 -11.48
CA SER A 54 -5.00 -5.32 -10.93
C SER A 54 -3.91 -4.96 -11.95
N TRP A 55 -3.06 -4.01 -11.61
CA TRP A 55 -2.02 -3.51 -12.50
C TRP A 55 -0.89 -4.53 -12.72
N CYS A 56 -0.76 -5.49 -11.83
CA CYS A 56 0.30 -6.49 -11.91
C CYS A 56 -0.11 -7.64 -12.82
N LYS A 57 0.60 -7.78 -13.94
CA LYS A 57 0.38 -8.85 -14.92
C LYS A 57 0.63 -10.26 -14.35
N HIS A 58 1.35 -10.36 -13.22
CA HIS A 58 1.72 -11.62 -12.58
C HIS A 58 0.72 -12.07 -11.51
N THR A 59 -0.31 -11.29 -11.23
CA THR A 59 -1.33 -11.62 -10.24
C THR A 59 -2.07 -12.91 -10.63
N THR A 60 -2.10 -13.86 -9.70
CA THR A 60 -2.79 -15.16 -9.83
C THR A 60 -4.07 -15.20 -8.99
N HIS A 61 -4.13 -14.40 -7.93
CA HIS A 61 -5.24 -14.31 -6.99
C HIS A 61 -5.55 -12.85 -6.70
N VAL A 62 -6.82 -12.54 -6.54
CA VAL A 62 -7.30 -11.19 -6.17
C VAL A 62 -8.26 -11.30 -5.00
N VAL A 63 -8.14 -10.36 -4.06
CA VAL A 63 -9.11 -10.15 -2.98
C VAL A 63 -9.67 -8.75 -3.13
N ASP A 64 -10.96 -8.62 -3.33
CA ASP A 64 -11.66 -7.33 -3.31
C ASP A 64 -13.14 -7.53 -3.04
N ILE A 65 -13.87 -6.43 -2.81
CA ILE A 65 -15.31 -6.42 -2.76
C ILE A 65 -15.86 -5.87 -4.09
N PHE A 66 -16.65 -6.65 -4.79
CA PHE A 66 -17.39 -6.13 -5.92
C PHE A 66 -18.70 -5.48 -5.46
N VAL A 67 -18.77 -4.19 -5.64
CA VAL A 67 -20.00 -3.42 -5.38
C VAL A 67 -21.08 -3.73 -6.41
N ASP A 68 -20.65 -4.11 -7.61
CA ASP A 68 -21.53 -4.46 -8.73
C ASP A 68 -21.27 -5.89 -9.22
N PRO A 69 -22.29 -6.77 -9.24
CA PRO A 69 -22.14 -8.15 -9.72
C PRO A 69 -21.65 -8.24 -11.17
N GLY A 70 -22.01 -7.29 -12.03
CA GLY A 70 -21.57 -7.26 -13.43
C GLY A 70 -20.06 -7.10 -13.56
N SER A 71 -19.44 -6.34 -12.69
CA SER A 71 -17.98 -6.16 -12.66
C SER A 71 -17.23 -7.44 -12.31
N LYS A 72 -17.83 -8.29 -11.47
CA LYS A 72 -17.24 -9.61 -11.14
C LYS A 72 -17.26 -10.54 -12.34
N ASP A 73 -18.38 -10.60 -13.04
CA ASP A 73 -18.52 -11.44 -14.23
C ASP A 73 -17.57 -10.98 -15.34
N GLU A 74 -17.42 -9.69 -15.54
CA GLU A 74 -16.45 -9.10 -16.46
C GLU A 74 -15.01 -9.46 -16.08
N PHE A 75 -14.67 -9.35 -14.79
CA PHE A 75 -13.34 -9.76 -14.30
C PHE A 75 -13.06 -11.23 -14.60
N LEU A 76 -13.97 -12.13 -14.26
CA LEU A 76 -13.80 -13.57 -14.47
C LEU A 76 -13.71 -13.95 -15.95
N GLN A 77 -14.42 -13.23 -16.82
CA GLN A 77 -14.35 -13.41 -18.28
C GLN A 77 -12.98 -12.95 -18.83
N ASN A 78 -12.48 -11.81 -18.34
CA ASN A 78 -11.21 -11.22 -18.81
C ASN A 78 -9.97 -11.91 -18.21
N HIS A 79 -10.13 -12.59 -17.05
CA HIS A 79 -9.05 -13.24 -16.31
C HIS A 79 -9.43 -14.65 -15.86
N PRO A 80 -9.70 -15.58 -16.79
CA PRO A 80 -10.18 -16.93 -16.45
C PRO A 80 -9.15 -17.78 -15.69
N ASP A 81 -7.90 -17.37 -15.70
CA ASP A 81 -6.75 -18.00 -15.02
C ASP A 81 -6.52 -17.48 -13.59
N ARG A 82 -7.30 -16.49 -13.15
CA ARG A 82 -7.18 -15.90 -11.82
C ARG A 82 -8.22 -16.44 -10.86
N THR A 83 -7.82 -16.62 -9.62
CA THR A 83 -8.75 -16.92 -8.52
C THR A 83 -9.18 -15.62 -7.86
N PHE A 84 -10.47 -15.46 -7.64
CA PHE A 84 -11.04 -14.28 -7.00
C PHE A 84 -11.71 -14.63 -5.67
N PHE A 85 -11.33 -13.89 -4.62
CA PHE A 85 -11.94 -13.94 -3.30
C PHE A 85 -12.76 -12.66 -3.12
N ASP A 86 -14.08 -12.77 -3.13
CA ASP A 86 -15.03 -11.67 -3.06
C ASP A 86 -15.48 -11.45 -1.61
N PHE A 87 -14.86 -10.49 -0.94
CA PHE A 87 -15.24 -10.11 0.40
C PHE A 87 -14.65 -8.77 0.85
N ASP A 88 -15.27 -8.16 1.87
CA ASP A 88 -14.78 -6.97 2.55
C ASP A 88 -13.56 -7.29 3.42
N ILE A 89 -12.39 -6.77 3.02
CA ILE A 89 -11.10 -6.97 3.70
C ILE A 89 -11.01 -6.28 5.06
N THR A 90 -11.94 -5.41 5.39
CA THR A 90 -11.97 -4.70 6.67
C THR A 90 -12.56 -5.53 7.81
N GLN A 91 -13.17 -6.68 7.49
CA GLN A 91 -13.82 -7.58 8.42
C GLN A 91 -12.99 -8.85 8.64
N ARG A 92 -12.57 -9.10 9.86
CA ARG A 92 -11.68 -10.23 10.20
C ARG A 92 -12.23 -11.60 9.78
N ASP A 93 -13.51 -11.82 10.01
CA ASP A 93 -14.14 -13.13 9.75
C ASP A 93 -14.22 -13.46 8.26
N ASN A 94 -14.22 -12.44 7.40
CA ASN A 94 -14.27 -12.62 5.95
C ASN A 94 -12.99 -13.24 5.37
N TRP A 95 -11.86 -13.10 6.06
CA TRP A 95 -10.58 -13.67 5.62
C TRP A 95 -10.51 -15.19 5.68
N LYS A 96 -11.55 -15.84 6.24
CA LYS A 96 -11.57 -17.29 6.39
C LYS A 96 -11.26 -18.04 5.09
N SER A 97 -11.85 -17.65 3.98
CA SER A 97 -11.66 -18.32 2.69
C SER A 97 -10.21 -18.28 2.20
N VAL A 98 -9.52 -17.16 2.40
CA VAL A 98 -8.09 -17.03 2.05
C VAL A 98 -7.21 -17.79 3.03
N LEU A 99 -7.54 -17.77 4.34
CA LEU A 99 -6.81 -18.50 5.35
C LEU A 99 -6.93 -20.03 5.14
N ASP A 100 -8.13 -20.53 4.85
CA ASP A 100 -8.37 -21.93 4.49
C ASP A 100 -7.58 -22.34 3.21
N TYR A 101 -7.51 -21.42 2.23
CA TYR A 101 -6.67 -21.65 1.04
C TYR A 101 -5.19 -21.76 1.40
N VAL A 102 -4.69 -20.85 2.25
CA VAL A 102 -3.28 -20.84 2.70
C VAL A 102 -2.94 -22.07 3.54
N GLU A 103 -3.86 -22.51 4.41
CA GLU A 103 -3.69 -23.74 5.19
C GLU A 103 -3.49 -24.96 4.28
N LYS A 104 -4.25 -25.04 3.20
CA LYS A 104 -4.20 -26.16 2.25
C LYS A 104 -3.02 -26.09 1.29
N ASN A 105 -2.66 -24.89 0.80
CA ASN A 105 -1.73 -24.72 -0.31
C ASN A 105 -0.39 -24.07 0.09
N GLY A 106 -0.27 -23.61 1.35
CA GLY A 106 0.84 -22.79 1.82
C GLY A 106 0.64 -21.30 1.51
N LYS A 107 1.49 -20.47 2.10
CA LYS A 107 1.45 -19.01 1.88
C LYS A 107 1.74 -18.64 0.43
N PHE A 108 1.08 -17.59 -0.03
CA PHE A 108 1.42 -16.94 -1.30
C PHE A 108 2.89 -16.53 -1.31
N ASP A 109 3.52 -16.62 -2.46
CA ASP A 109 4.93 -16.26 -2.60
C ASP A 109 5.12 -14.74 -2.54
N PHE A 110 4.12 -13.99 -3.01
CA PHE A 110 4.14 -12.52 -3.00
C PHE A 110 2.73 -11.95 -2.83
N SER A 111 2.60 -10.86 -2.07
CA SER A 111 1.36 -10.08 -2.00
C SER A 111 1.58 -8.64 -2.45
N ILE A 112 0.54 -8.08 -3.05
CA ILE A 112 0.47 -6.68 -3.46
C ILE A 112 -0.72 -6.05 -2.74
N CYS A 113 -0.54 -4.83 -2.22
CA CYS A 113 -1.62 -4.01 -1.70
C CYS A 113 -1.30 -2.55 -2.00
N THR A 114 -1.98 -1.98 -3.01
CA THR A 114 -1.64 -0.64 -3.51
C THR A 114 -2.87 0.25 -3.56
N HIS A 115 -2.74 1.47 -3.02
CA HIS A 115 -3.81 2.46 -3.01
C HIS A 115 -5.13 1.90 -2.46
N THR A 116 -5.05 1.25 -1.30
CA THR A 116 -6.16 0.58 -0.64
C THR A 116 -6.22 0.95 0.83
N LEU A 117 -5.05 0.95 1.50
CA LEU A 117 -4.99 1.12 2.95
C LEU A 117 -5.43 2.51 3.40
N GLU A 118 -5.23 3.53 2.57
CA GLU A 118 -5.63 4.92 2.85
C GLU A 118 -7.15 5.10 2.91
N ASP A 119 -7.90 4.25 2.19
CA ASP A 119 -9.35 4.38 2.02
C ASP A 119 -10.17 3.58 3.04
N ILE A 120 -9.57 2.56 3.64
CA ILE A 120 -10.30 1.62 4.49
C ILE A 120 -10.28 2.01 5.98
N PRO A 121 -11.30 1.64 6.75
CA PRO A 121 -11.36 1.99 8.18
C PRO A 121 -10.38 1.20 9.06
N ASN A 122 -9.94 0.01 8.63
CA ASN A 122 -9.13 -0.89 9.46
C ASN A 122 -7.89 -1.42 8.70
N PRO A 123 -6.93 -0.56 8.34
CA PRO A 123 -5.73 -0.98 7.62
C PRO A 123 -4.79 -1.86 8.46
N SER A 124 -4.84 -1.76 9.79
CA SER A 124 -4.04 -2.62 10.68
C SER A 124 -4.38 -4.10 10.53
N LEU A 125 -5.66 -4.41 10.35
CA LEU A 125 -6.11 -5.78 10.07
C LEU A 125 -5.54 -6.29 8.75
N VAL A 126 -5.57 -5.47 7.70
CA VAL A 126 -5.02 -5.88 6.40
C VAL A 126 -3.51 -6.12 6.49
N CYS A 127 -2.75 -5.25 7.17
CA CYS A 127 -1.32 -5.46 7.40
C CYS A 127 -1.03 -6.77 8.17
N GLU A 128 -1.86 -7.12 9.17
CA GLU A 128 -1.78 -8.40 9.87
C GLU A 128 -2.04 -9.58 8.93
N MET A 129 -3.08 -9.47 8.10
CA MET A 129 -3.46 -10.54 7.19
C MET A 129 -2.43 -10.75 6.07
N LEU A 130 -1.86 -9.70 5.50
CA LEU A 130 -0.79 -9.80 4.51
C LEU A 130 0.37 -10.67 5.00
N GLN A 131 0.79 -10.49 6.25
CA GLN A 131 1.87 -11.27 6.87
C GLN A 131 1.47 -12.73 7.13
N LYS A 132 0.18 -12.99 7.39
CA LYS A 132 -0.34 -14.35 7.58
C LYS A 132 -0.42 -15.13 6.28
N ILE A 133 -0.86 -14.47 5.20
CA ILE A 133 -1.16 -15.14 3.93
C ILE A 133 0.02 -15.21 2.97
N SER A 134 1.05 -14.37 3.12
CA SER A 134 2.16 -14.27 2.18
C SER A 134 3.52 -14.40 2.86
N LYS A 135 4.54 -14.77 2.08
CA LYS A 135 5.95 -14.84 2.52
C LYS A 135 6.63 -13.48 2.45
N ARG A 136 6.24 -12.68 1.47
CA ARG A 136 6.75 -11.34 1.18
C ARG A 136 5.72 -10.53 0.44
N GLY A 137 5.92 -9.24 0.33
CA GLY A 137 4.99 -8.40 -0.42
C GLY A 137 5.40 -6.96 -0.58
N PHE A 138 4.52 -6.25 -1.25
CA PHE A 138 4.64 -4.83 -1.52
C PHE A 138 3.36 -4.11 -1.11
N ILE A 139 3.53 -3.06 -0.31
CA ILE A 139 2.47 -2.12 0.04
C ILE A 139 2.82 -0.77 -0.59
N SER A 140 1.87 -0.11 -1.19
CA SER A 140 2.03 1.25 -1.68
C SER A 140 0.82 2.09 -1.31
N VAL A 141 1.10 3.30 -0.85
CA VAL A 141 0.11 4.29 -0.38
C VAL A 141 0.54 5.70 -0.81
N PRO A 142 -0.37 6.67 -0.89
CA PRO A 142 0.01 8.05 -1.11
C PRO A 142 1.01 8.53 -0.04
N SER A 143 1.99 9.31 -0.48
CA SER A 143 2.91 9.92 0.46
C SER A 143 2.21 10.99 1.30
N LYS A 144 2.70 11.23 2.51
CA LYS A 144 2.22 12.36 3.33
C LYS A 144 2.35 13.71 2.61
N TYR A 145 3.30 13.84 1.70
CA TYR A 145 3.47 15.05 0.91
C TYR A 145 2.34 15.21 -0.11
N ALA A 146 1.90 14.12 -0.75
CA ALA A 146 0.73 14.14 -1.60
C ALA A 146 -0.54 14.45 -0.79
N GLU A 147 -0.69 13.86 0.41
CA GLU A 147 -1.83 14.10 1.29
C GLU A 147 -1.93 15.53 1.84
N TYR A 148 -0.81 16.25 1.90
CA TYR A 148 -0.81 17.63 2.38
C TYR A 148 -0.71 18.67 1.27
N LEU A 149 -0.55 18.25 0.01
CA LEU A 149 -0.52 19.18 -1.11
C LEU A 149 -1.91 19.76 -1.36
N ARG A 150 -1.98 21.06 -1.65
CA ARG A 150 -3.22 21.70 -2.08
C ARG A 150 -3.48 21.41 -3.55
N PHE A 151 -4.49 20.63 -3.83
CA PHE A 151 -4.99 20.42 -5.19
C PHE A 151 -6.08 21.45 -5.46
N GLU A 152 -5.70 22.67 -5.83
CA GLU A 152 -6.64 23.79 -6.06
C GLU A 152 -7.67 23.53 -7.16
N GLN A 153 -7.49 22.48 -7.94
CA GLN A 153 -8.29 22.23 -9.14
C GLN A 153 -9.20 21.00 -9.06
N TRP A 154 -9.06 20.14 -8.05
CA TRP A 154 -9.90 18.97 -7.94
C TRP A 154 -11.19 19.32 -7.20
N TYR A 155 -12.32 19.13 -7.88
CA TYR A 155 -13.69 19.38 -7.38
C TYR A 155 -14.08 20.85 -7.10
N GLY A 156 -13.34 21.85 -7.55
CA GLY A 156 -13.70 23.27 -7.38
C GLY A 156 -13.67 23.78 -5.93
N ILE A 157 -13.15 23.01 -4.98
CA ILE A 157 -13.02 23.41 -3.58
C ILE A 157 -11.64 24.02 -3.36
N LYS A 158 -11.59 25.34 -3.22
CA LYS A 158 -10.35 26.06 -2.93
C LYS A 158 -9.88 25.81 -1.50
N GLY A 159 -8.57 25.57 -1.35
CA GLY A 159 -7.93 25.50 -0.04
C GLY A 159 -7.99 24.16 0.68
N TYR A 160 -8.48 23.12 0.02
CA TYR A 160 -8.48 21.76 0.54
C TYR A 160 -7.12 21.08 0.34
N ARG A 161 -6.68 20.25 1.32
CA ARG A 161 -5.42 19.51 1.23
C ARG A 161 -5.68 18.03 1.05
N GLY A 162 -4.96 17.40 0.13
CA GLY A 162 -4.99 15.96 -0.11
C GLY A 162 -6.30 15.45 -0.69
N PHE A 163 -6.63 14.22 -0.38
CA PHE A 163 -7.81 13.51 -0.87
C PHE A 163 -8.83 13.36 0.24
N PHE A 164 -10.05 13.86 0.04
CA PHE A 164 -11.10 13.89 1.08
C PHE A 164 -11.60 12.49 1.48
N HIS A 165 -11.47 11.47 0.61
CA HIS A 165 -11.88 10.11 0.87
C HIS A 165 -10.83 9.29 1.63
N HIS A 166 -9.58 9.73 1.63
CA HIS A 166 -8.53 9.05 2.39
C HIS A 166 -8.71 9.24 3.89
N LYS A 167 -8.64 8.16 4.62
CA LYS A 167 -8.81 8.10 6.08
C LYS A 167 -7.48 8.09 6.82
N TRP A 168 -6.38 7.75 6.12
CA TRP A 168 -5.07 7.56 6.72
C TRP A 168 -3.98 8.29 5.96
N VAL A 169 -3.00 8.76 6.71
CA VAL A 169 -1.73 9.30 6.20
C VAL A 169 -0.60 8.39 6.64
N TYR A 170 0.33 8.11 5.74
CA TYR A 170 1.38 7.13 6.01
C TYR A 170 2.77 7.72 6.06
N SER A 171 3.62 7.05 6.84
CA SER A 171 5.04 7.36 6.98
C SER A 171 5.81 6.06 7.24
N ILE A 172 7.06 6.01 6.83
CA ILE A 172 7.96 4.89 7.15
C ILE A 172 9.16 5.47 7.91
N LYS A 173 9.40 4.96 9.12
CA LYS A 173 10.51 5.38 9.95
C LYS A 173 11.04 4.20 10.75
N ASP A 174 12.37 4.06 10.80
CA ASP A 174 13.05 2.95 11.47
C ASP A 174 12.54 1.58 11.01
N ASN A 175 12.25 1.47 9.70
CA ASN A 175 11.66 0.29 9.06
C ASN A 175 10.26 -0.10 9.58
N VAL A 176 9.57 0.79 10.28
CA VAL A 176 8.19 0.62 10.74
C VAL A 176 7.24 1.30 9.78
N PHE A 177 6.24 0.56 9.30
CA PHE A 177 5.14 1.11 8.50
C PHE A 177 4.12 1.75 9.43
N ARG A 178 3.98 3.08 9.37
CA ARG A 178 3.15 3.86 10.30
C ARG A 178 1.95 4.47 9.59
N GLY A 179 0.74 4.20 10.10
CA GLY A 179 -0.51 4.83 9.68
C GLY A 179 -1.00 5.81 10.74
N PHE A 180 -1.39 7.01 10.33
CA PHE A 180 -1.99 8.04 11.17
C PHE A 180 -3.39 8.31 10.67
N GLU A 181 -4.40 8.13 11.51
CA GLU A 181 -5.78 8.46 11.15
C GLU A 181 -5.88 9.94 10.82
N LYS A 182 -6.42 10.26 9.64
CA LYS A 182 -6.48 11.60 9.10
C LYS A 182 -7.59 12.39 9.77
N ALA A 183 -7.21 13.39 10.54
CA ALA A 183 -8.17 14.31 11.11
C ALA A 183 -8.61 15.35 10.07
N SER A 184 -9.90 15.59 9.94
CA SER A 184 -10.48 16.50 8.94
C SER A 184 -9.92 17.94 9.02
N TYR A 185 -9.52 18.41 10.19
CA TYR A 185 -8.92 19.73 10.31
C TYR A 185 -7.56 19.86 9.61
N TRP A 186 -6.82 18.75 9.37
CA TRP A 186 -5.55 18.78 8.65
C TRP A 186 -5.73 19.23 7.20
N GLU A 187 -6.89 19.00 6.64
CA GLU A 187 -7.23 19.40 5.28
C GLU A 187 -7.32 20.92 5.13
N HIS A 188 -7.50 21.63 6.26
CA HIS A 188 -7.62 23.08 6.33
C HIS A 188 -6.37 23.78 6.90
N LEU A 189 -5.29 23.04 7.19
CA LEU A 189 -4.09 23.65 7.73
C LEU A 189 -3.51 24.73 6.82
N ASN A 190 -3.29 25.89 7.39
CA ASN A 190 -2.66 27.02 6.70
C ASN A 190 -1.16 27.05 7.00
N ASP A 191 -0.43 26.04 6.53
CA ASP A 191 1.02 25.92 6.69
C ASP A 191 1.71 25.93 5.33
N SER A 192 2.40 27.03 5.04
CA SER A 192 3.10 27.22 3.76
C SER A 192 4.25 26.21 3.52
N ARG A 193 4.73 25.53 4.56
CA ARG A 193 5.73 24.46 4.41
C ARG A 193 5.17 23.28 3.65
N LEU A 194 3.85 23.07 3.74
CA LEU A 194 3.11 22.00 3.07
C LEU A 194 2.75 22.35 1.61
N ASP A 195 2.86 23.64 1.23
CA ASP A 195 2.50 24.08 -0.12
C ASP A 195 3.62 23.85 -1.14
N LYS A 196 4.80 23.49 -0.68
CA LYS A 196 5.93 23.19 -1.56
C LYS A 196 6.01 21.68 -1.78
N PRO A 197 5.83 21.21 -3.02
CA PRO A 197 6.09 19.80 -3.32
C PRO A 197 7.56 19.52 -3.00
N GLN A 198 7.78 18.72 -1.96
CA GLN A 198 9.11 18.26 -1.61
C GLN A 198 9.48 17.09 -2.53
N GLY A 199 9.89 17.40 -3.74
CA GLY A 199 10.28 16.41 -4.72
C GLY A 199 9.09 15.70 -5.40
N HIS A 200 9.40 14.70 -6.18
CA HIS A 200 8.42 13.93 -6.98
C HIS A 200 7.71 12.81 -6.20
N PHE A 201 7.59 12.94 -4.88
CA PHE A 201 7.11 11.84 -4.02
C PHE A 201 5.59 11.88 -3.88
N THR A 202 4.90 11.30 -4.83
CA THR A 202 3.44 11.11 -4.74
C THR A 202 3.06 9.84 -4.00
N GLU A 203 3.97 8.86 -3.92
CA GLU A 203 3.69 7.52 -3.43
C GLU A 203 4.84 7.02 -2.53
N ILE A 204 4.50 6.28 -1.49
CA ILE A 204 5.43 5.53 -0.65
C ILE A 204 5.29 4.06 -0.99
N GLY A 205 6.40 3.38 -1.32
CA GLY A 205 6.47 1.94 -1.47
C GLY A 205 7.15 1.29 -0.28
N PHE A 206 6.61 0.18 0.19
CA PHE A 206 7.16 -0.62 1.28
C PHE A 206 7.23 -2.08 0.87
N MET A 207 8.45 -2.58 0.67
CA MET A 207 8.73 -4.00 0.46
C MET A 207 9.01 -4.67 1.79
N TRP A 208 8.52 -5.89 1.96
CA TRP A 208 8.74 -6.68 3.17
C TRP A 208 8.91 -8.16 2.85
N GLU A 209 9.60 -8.88 3.74
CA GLU A 209 9.81 -10.32 3.69
C GLU A 209 9.63 -10.91 5.09
N ASP A 210 9.00 -12.07 5.20
CA ASP A 210 8.58 -12.78 6.40
C ASP A 210 7.61 -12.01 7.27
N ASN A 211 8.05 -10.92 7.92
CA ASN A 211 7.24 -10.09 8.79
C ASN A 211 7.67 -8.63 8.70
N PHE A 212 6.80 -7.72 9.09
CA PHE A 212 7.12 -6.31 9.25
C PHE A 212 6.39 -5.70 10.46
N GLU A 213 6.99 -4.69 11.05
CA GLU A 213 6.34 -3.92 12.11
C GLU A 213 5.45 -2.84 11.49
N SER A 214 4.20 -2.78 11.98
CA SER A 214 3.27 -1.71 11.63
C SER A 214 2.65 -1.09 12.87
N LYS A 215 2.51 0.24 12.87
CA LYS A 215 1.91 1.00 13.96
C LYS A 215 0.82 1.91 13.42
N PHE A 216 -0.35 1.87 14.05
CA PHE A 216 -1.49 2.69 13.66
C PHE A 216 -1.91 3.58 14.83
N TYR A 217 -1.97 4.88 14.57
CA TYR A 217 -2.30 5.91 15.55
C TYR A 217 -3.69 6.47 15.22
N GLN A 218 -4.63 6.24 16.13
CA GLN A 218 -5.98 6.78 15.98
C GLN A 218 -6.03 8.27 16.27
N CYS A 219 -7.03 8.95 15.73
CA CYS A 219 -7.20 10.39 15.84
C CYS A 219 -7.20 10.87 17.31
N GLY A 220 -7.85 10.15 18.22
CA GLY A 220 -7.84 10.44 19.65
C GLY A 220 -6.47 10.35 20.32
N GLU A 221 -5.58 9.51 19.80
CA GLU A 221 -4.20 9.36 20.29
C GLU A 221 -3.27 10.41 19.69
N VAL A 222 -3.54 10.77 18.44
CA VAL A 222 -2.76 11.79 17.69
C VAL A 222 -3.20 13.19 18.09
N ILE A 223 -4.48 13.35 18.38
CA ILE A 223 -5.12 14.60 18.80
C ILE A 223 -5.25 14.64 20.32
N GLY A 224 -4.43 14.11 21.11
CA GLY A 224 -4.51 14.47 22.54
C GLY A 224 -4.66 15.98 22.62
N CYS A 225 -5.83 16.45 22.48
CA CYS A 225 -6.48 17.79 22.32
C CYS A 225 -5.62 19.02 22.07
N HIS A 226 -4.32 18.99 22.20
CA HIS A 226 -3.44 20.17 22.18
C HIS A 226 -2.05 19.84 21.67
N THR A 227 -1.92 18.92 20.69
CA THR A 227 -0.57 18.49 20.57
C THR A 227 0.07 18.82 19.24
N GLU A 228 0.68 19.93 19.30
CA GLU A 228 2.00 20.16 18.72
C GLU A 228 2.97 18.96 18.88
N ALA A 229 2.76 18.09 19.86
CA ALA A 229 3.72 17.01 20.20
C ALA A 229 3.66 15.78 19.28
N LYS A 230 2.52 15.45 18.64
CA LYS A 230 2.44 14.30 17.72
C LYS A 230 2.36 14.67 16.24
N TYR A 231 2.03 15.91 15.93
CA TYR A 231 2.20 16.49 14.60
C TYR A 231 3.66 16.33 14.08
N PRO A 232 4.73 16.47 14.90
CA PRO A 232 6.08 16.18 14.46
C PRO A 232 6.30 14.76 13.96
N LEU A 233 5.64 13.74 14.52
CA LEU A 233 5.85 12.35 14.09
C LEU A 233 5.47 12.10 12.62
N ILE A 234 4.44 12.80 12.12
CA ILE A 234 4.03 12.71 10.71
C ILE A 234 5.08 13.37 9.81
N PHE A 235 5.73 14.45 10.31
CA PHE A 235 6.72 15.22 9.56
C PHE A 235 8.17 14.79 9.80
N GLU A 236 8.40 13.78 10.66
CA GLU A 236 9.71 13.15 10.67
C GLU A 236 10.08 12.71 9.25
N ASN A 237 11.33 12.95 8.88
CA ASN A 237 11.82 12.45 7.61
C ASN A 237 11.64 10.94 7.60
N ASP A 238 10.94 10.48 6.58
CA ASP A 238 10.85 9.06 6.33
C ASP A 238 12.24 8.47 6.08
N ASP A 239 12.43 7.17 6.28
CA ASP A 239 13.66 6.50 5.94
C ASP A 239 13.89 6.59 4.43
N LEU A 240 15.01 7.20 4.05
CA LEU A 240 15.46 7.21 2.67
C LEU A 240 16.18 5.88 2.40
N VAL A 241 15.67 5.14 1.47
CA VAL A 241 16.47 4.10 0.83
C VAL A 241 16.96 4.68 -0.50
N ILE A 242 18.25 4.89 -0.55
CA ILE A 242 18.98 5.27 -1.75
C ILE A 242 19.24 4.02 -2.59
#